data_d6ec6fbd24efbd96dedc5f4a94c55cfe
#
_entry.id   d6ec6fbd24efbd96dedc5f4a94c55cfe
#
_cell.length_a   1.000
_cell.length_b   1.000
_cell.length_c   1.000
_cell.angle_alpha   90.00
_cell.angle_beta   90.00
_cell.angle_gamma   90.00
#
_symmetry.space_group_name_H-M   'P 1'
#
loop_
_entity.id
_entity.type
_entity.pdbx_description
1 polymer ?
#
loop_
_entity_poly.entity_id
_entity_poly.type
_entity_poly.pdbx_seq_one_letter_code
_entity_poly.pdbx_strand_id
1 'polypeptide(L)'
;MQYETTLLGNQQERSMRLKGKTAFITGGNSGIGLATAKLFVAEGARVAITGRDQARLDAAVKELAPNGFGIKADATDVAQLEGAVAQAAKKFGKLDIVFANAGIAGNTPVGGTTLAAFETVIKTNLTAVFFTVQAAVAHINDNASIILNGSVISVLGNPGYSAYAATKAGVRAMARVMASELSPRGIRVNVVSPGATRTPIWGAGIATPEAEKMLEKRISASTPLGRMGEVDHIARTVLFLASDDAAHVQGQEIFIDGGSTASPAGAPIYRG
;
A
#
# COMPACT_ATOMS: atom_id res chain seq x y z
N MET A 1 26.22 21.23 39.86
CA MET A 1 24.86 21.70 40.13
C MET A 1 24.49 22.73 39.06
N GLN A 2 24.12 22.26 37.84
CA GLN A 2 23.56 23.07 36.73
C GLN A 2 23.31 22.17 35.50
N TYR A 3 22.44 21.14 35.65
CA TYR A 3 21.95 20.29 34.56
C TYR A 3 20.44 20.02 34.71
N GLU A 4 19.72 21.02 35.14
CA GLU A 4 18.24 20.96 35.14
C GLU A 4 17.74 22.32 34.67
N THR A 5 17.41 22.49 33.43
CA THR A 5 16.42 23.46 32.93
C THR A 5 16.52 23.61 31.39
N THR A 6 16.43 22.52 30.63
CA THR A 6 16.28 22.63 29.16
C THR A 6 15.35 21.57 28.54
N LEU A 7 14.36 21.07 29.28
CA LEU A 7 13.40 20.08 28.77
C LEU A 7 11.94 20.54 28.70
N LEU A 8 11.67 21.83 28.95
CA LEU A 8 10.31 22.37 28.86
C LEU A 8 10.26 23.62 27.98
N GLY A 9 10.33 23.47 26.67
CA GLY A 9 10.20 24.61 25.79
C GLY A 9 10.54 24.34 24.36
N ASN A 10 9.87 23.42 23.72
CA ASN A 10 9.60 23.47 22.28
C ASN A 10 8.49 22.44 21.98
N GLN A 11 7.23 22.87 22.03
CA GLN A 11 6.23 22.29 21.12
C GLN A 11 6.69 22.73 19.72
N GLN A 12 7.66 22.01 19.18
CA GLN A 12 8.08 22.12 17.83
C GLN A 12 6.82 21.82 17.01
N GLU A 13 6.31 22.80 16.29
CA GLU A 13 5.25 22.58 15.30
C GLU A 13 5.66 21.35 14.52
N ARG A 14 4.87 20.29 14.62
CA ARG A 14 5.20 18.99 14.01
C ARG A 14 5.31 19.23 12.51
N SER A 15 6.52 19.35 12.02
CA SER A 15 6.78 19.59 10.61
C SER A 15 6.06 18.53 9.79
N MET A 16 5.20 18.95 8.87
CA MET A 16 4.50 18.04 7.94
C MET A 16 5.54 17.29 7.10
N ARG A 17 5.57 15.97 7.23
CA ARG A 17 6.62 15.10 6.64
C ARG A 17 6.63 15.09 5.12
N LEU A 18 5.52 15.44 4.47
CA LEU A 18 5.35 15.47 3.02
C LEU A 18 4.99 16.87 2.49
N LYS A 19 5.35 17.92 3.23
CA LYS A 19 5.05 19.30 2.83
C LYS A 19 5.57 19.59 1.42
N GLY A 20 4.64 19.97 0.51
CA GLY A 20 4.95 20.31 -0.88
C GLY A 20 5.22 19.11 -1.80
N LYS A 21 5.24 17.88 -1.30
CA LYS A 21 5.41 16.67 -2.11
C LYS A 21 4.16 16.35 -2.91
N THR A 22 4.33 15.60 -3.99
CA THR A 22 3.28 15.12 -4.87
C THR A 22 3.26 13.61 -4.91
N ALA A 23 2.08 13.01 -4.76
CA ALA A 23 1.92 11.56 -4.72
C ALA A 23 0.91 11.05 -5.75
N PHE A 24 1.18 9.86 -6.29
CA PHE A 24 0.28 9.09 -7.13
C PHE A 24 -0.01 7.73 -6.48
N ILE A 25 -1.30 7.39 -6.30
CA ILE A 25 -1.72 6.17 -5.61
C ILE A 25 -2.73 5.42 -6.48
N THR A 26 -2.40 4.20 -6.91
CA THR A 26 -3.37 3.33 -7.58
C THR A 26 -4.32 2.68 -6.59
N GLY A 27 -5.62 2.60 -6.92
CA GLY A 27 -6.64 2.08 -5.99
C GLY A 27 -6.79 2.94 -4.74
N GLY A 28 -6.62 4.27 -4.89
CA GLY A 28 -6.67 5.23 -3.78
C GLY A 28 -8.08 5.61 -3.31
N ASN A 29 -9.11 5.00 -3.88
CA ASN A 29 -10.52 5.31 -3.56
C ASN A 29 -11.13 4.40 -2.47
N SER A 30 -10.34 3.53 -1.83
CA SER A 30 -10.80 2.69 -0.72
C SER A 30 -9.65 2.06 0.07
N GLY A 31 -9.96 1.50 1.23
CA GLY A 31 -9.04 0.68 2.03
C GLY A 31 -7.71 1.35 2.32
N ILE A 32 -6.61 0.61 2.17
CA ILE A 32 -5.24 1.07 2.44
C ILE A 32 -4.88 2.29 1.58
N GLY A 33 -5.26 2.27 0.28
CA GLY A 33 -4.96 3.37 -0.63
C GLY A 33 -5.59 4.70 -0.19
N LEU A 34 -6.87 4.67 0.22
CA LEU A 34 -7.57 5.87 0.70
C LEU A 34 -7.03 6.35 2.05
N ALA A 35 -6.77 5.45 2.98
CA ALA A 35 -6.18 5.80 4.26
C ALA A 35 -4.79 6.44 4.08
N THR A 36 -3.99 5.90 3.17
CA THR A 36 -2.68 6.48 2.80
C THR A 36 -2.85 7.87 2.17
N ALA A 37 -3.78 8.03 1.22
CA ALA A 37 -4.04 9.31 0.58
C ALA A 37 -4.44 10.39 1.59
N LYS A 38 -5.34 10.06 2.53
CA LYS A 38 -5.77 10.96 3.62
C LYS A 38 -4.60 11.37 4.51
N LEU A 39 -3.79 10.41 4.91
CA LEU A 39 -2.62 10.67 5.74
C LEU A 39 -1.58 11.53 5.00
N PHE A 40 -1.36 11.29 3.71
CA PHE A 40 -0.44 12.09 2.91
C PHE A 40 -0.90 13.54 2.77
N VAL A 41 -2.21 13.76 2.56
CA VAL A 41 -2.79 15.11 2.55
C VAL A 41 -2.63 15.79 3.91
N ALA A 42 -2.88 15.09 5.01
CA ALA A 42 -2.69 15.61 6.36
C ALA A 42 -1.22 15.98 6.67
N GLU A 43 -0.26 15.31 5.99
CA GLU A 43 1.18 15.59 6.08
C GLU A 43 1.67 16.56 4.99
N GLY A 44 0.76 17.26 4.30
CA GLY A 44 1.06 18.37 3.40
C GLY A 44 1.31 18.01 1.94
N ALA A 45 1.04 16.78 1.50
CA ALA A 45 1.16 16.37 0.12
C ALA A 45 -0.07 16.74 -0.73
N ARG A 46 0.12 16.89 -2.04
CA ARG A 46 -0.92 16.82 -3.06
C ARG A 46 -0.99 15.41 -3.60
N VAL A 47 -2.18 14.82 -3.67
CA VAL A 47 -2.34 13.39 -3.94
C VAL A 47 -3.27 13.15 -5.12
N ALA A 48 -2.77 12.48 -6.17
CA ALA A 48 -3.59 11.92 -7.23
C ALA A 48 -3.92 10.46 -6.90
N ILE A 49 -5.18 10.10 -7.01
CA ILE A 49 -5.66 8.74 -6.77
C ILE A 49 -6.36 8.18 -8.00
N THR A 50 -6.26 6.87 -8.22
CA THR A 50 -7.05 6.21 -9.26
C THR A 50 -8.08 5.24 -8.68
N GLY A 51 -9.13 5.00 -9.45
CA GLY A 51 -10.16 4.01 -9.17
C GLY A 51 -11.03 3.77 -10.40
N ARG A 52 -11.70 2.61 -10.46
CA ARG A 52 -12.58 2.24 -11.58
C ARG A 52 -13.99 2.78 -11.44
N ASP A 53 -14.46 2.90 -10.23
CA ASP A 53 -15.80 3.36 -9.88
C ASP A 53 -15.76 4.88 -9.66
N GLN A 54 -16.46 5.62 -10.54
CA GLN A 54 -16.48 7.08 -10.53
C GLN A 54 -17.10 7.63 -9.24
N ALA A 55 -18.21 7.06 -8.76
CA ALA A 55 -18.90 7.56 -7.58
C ALA A 55 -18.04 7.43 -6.31
N ARG A 56 -17.36 6.28 -6.15
CA ARG A 56 -16.39 6.08 -5.06
C ARG A 56 -15.17 6.98 -5.18
N LEU A 57 -14.72 7.23 -6.40
CA LEU A 57 -13.59 8.12 -6.66
C LEU A 57 -13.94 9.56 -6.27
N ASP A 58 -15.12 10.05 -6.67
CA ASP A 58 -15.60 11.40 -6.33
C ASP A 58 -15.79 11.57 -4.83
N ALA A 59 -16.32 10.55 -4.15
CA ALA A 59 -16.44 10.54 -2.69
C ALA A 59 -15.06 10.65 -2.01
N ALA A 60 -14.09 9.85 -2.47
CA ALA A 60 -12.74 9.88 -1.94
C ALA A 60 -12.05 11.25 -2.16
N VAL A 61 -12.23 11.85 -3.35
CA VAL A 61 -11.67 13.17 -3.65
C VAL A 61 -12.24 14.26 -2.73
N LYS A 62 -13.53 14.18 -2.37
CA LYS A 62 -14.13 15.11 -1.39
C LYS A 62 -13.44 15.02 -0.02
N GLU A 63 -13.06 13.80 0.41
CA GLU A 63 -12.33 13.60 1.67
C GLU A 63 -10.88 14.10 1.61
N LEU A 64 -10.32 14.24 0.41
CA LEU A 64 -8.94 14.71 0.18
C LEU A 64 -8.86 16.21 -0.16
N ALA A 65 -9.98 16.91 -0.28
CA ALA A 65 -10.00 18.31 -0.68
C ALA A 65 -9.25 19.22 0.33
N PRO A 66 -8.55 20.27 -0.16
CA PRO A 66 -8.40 20.68 -1.55
C PRO A 66 -7.21 20.00 -2.28
N ASN A 67 -6.48 19.11 -1.64
CA ASN A 67 -5.20 18.55 -2.11
C ASN A 67 -5.34 17.21 -2.86
N GLY A 68 -6.58 16.74 -3.05
CA GLY A 68 -6.89 15.50 -3.75
C GLY A 68 -7.21 15.70 -5.23
N PHE A 69 -6.82 14.74 -6.08
CA PHE A 69 -7.18 14.69 -7.49
C PHE A 69 -7.52 13.26 -7.90
N GLY A 70 -8.75 13.04 -8.37
CA GLY A 70 -9.23 11.73 -8.81
C GLY A 70 -9.10 11.54 -10.32
N ILE A 71 -8.61 10.38 -10.73
CA ILE A 71 -8.49 10.00 -12.14
C ILE A 71 -9.12 8.62 -12.31
N LYS A 72 -10.19 8.53 -13.12
CA LYS A 72 -10.80 7.23 -13.43
C LYS A 72 -9.85 6.44 -14.32
N ALA A 73 -9.38 5.30 -13.83
CA ALA A 73 -8.52 4.39 -14.58
C ALA A 73 -8.63 2.97 -14.02
N ASP A 74 -8.58 1.98 -14.92
CA ASP A 74 -8.34 0.59 -14.58
C ASP A 74 -6.84 0.32 -14.61
N ALA A 75 -6.27 -0.03 -13.47
CA ALA A 75 -4.83 -0.32 -13.36
C ALA A 75 -4.39 -1.54 -14.22
N THR A 76 -5.34 -2.38 -14.66
CA THR A 76 -5.05 -3.51 -15.55
C THR A 76 -5.00 -3.12 -17.04
N ASP A 77 -5.38 -1.90 -17.38
CA ASP A 77 -5.27 -1.32 -18.72
C ASP A 77 -4.06 -0.37 -18.74
N VAL A 78 -3.00 -0.79 -19.43
CA VAL A 78 -1.72 -0.06 -19.45
C VAL A 78 -1.89 1.35 -20.02
N ALA A 79 -2.70 1.53 -21.07
CA ALA A 79 -2.91 2.85 -21.69
C ALA A 79 -3.66 3.80 -20.74
N GLN A 80 -4.68 3.31 -20.01
CA GLN A 80 -5.37 4.09 -18.99
C GLN A 80 -4.42 4.46 -17.83
N LEU A 81 -3.56 3.54 -17.44
CA LEU A 81 -2.58 3.75 -16.37
C LEU A 81 -1.56 4.81 -16.75
N GLU A 82 -0.97 4.73 -17.96
CA GLU A 82 -0.06 5.74 -18.51
C GLU A 82 -0.74 7.12 -18.60
N GLY A 83 -1.97 7.14 -19.12
CA GLY A 83 -2.78 8.36 -19.19
C GLY A 83 -3.07 8.96 -17.80
N ALA A 84 -3.30 8.11 -16.79
CA ALA A 84 -3.54 8.58 -15.42
C ALA A 84 -2.29 9.20 -14.79
N VAL A 85 -1.13 8.56 -14.96
CA VAL A 85 0.15 9.12 -14.47
C VAL A 85 0.46 10.45 -15.17
N ALA A 86 0.29 10.53 -16.50
CA ALA A 86 0.51 11.76 -17.25
C ALA A 86 -0.43 12.89 -16.79
N GLN A 87 -1.70 12.60 -16.52
CA GLN A 87 -2.67 13.57 -15.98
C GLN A 87 -2.25 14.06 -14.58
N ALA A 88 -1.80 13.16 -13.70
CA ALA A 88 -1.31 13.54 -12.38
C ALA A 88 -0.08 14.47 -12.49
N ALA A 89 0.87 14.12 -13.35
CA ALA A 89 2.06 14.92 -13.61
C ALA A 89 1.73 16.28 -14.25
N LYS A 90 0.77 16.33 -15.16
CA LYS A 90 0.27 17.60 -15.73
C LYS A 90 -0.36 18.49 -14.67
N LYS A 91 -1.08 17.90 -13.71
CA LYS A 91 -1.79 18.64 -12.65
C LYS A 91 -0.85 19.17 -11.56
N PHE A 92 0.13 18.37 -11.16
CA PHE A 92 0.95 18.65 -9.97
C PHE A 92 2.43 18.94 -10.28
N GLY A 93 2.88 18.72 -11.49
CA GLY A 93 4.30 18.62 -11.83
C GLY A 93 4.81 17.18 -11.65
N LYS A 94 6.13 16.99 -11.69
CA LYS A 94 6.72 15.67 -11.45
C LYS A 94 6.34 15.12 -10.09
N LEU A 95 6.23 13.81 -10.01
CA LEU A 95 5.82 13.08 -8.81
C LEU A 95 7.02 12.83 -7.88
N ASP A 96 6.81 12.94 -6.59
CA ASP A 96 7.80 12.60 -5.56
C ASP A 96 7.55 11.20 -4.99
N ILE A 97 6.29 10.74 -5.03
CA ILE A 97 5.89 9.49 -4.40
C ILE A 97 4.95 8.72 -5.35
N VAL A 98 5.20 7.42 -5.48
CA VAL A 98 4.29 6.50 -6.17
C VAL A 98 3.95 5.34 -5.23
N PHE A 99 2.66 5.11 -5.00
CA PHE A 99 2.21 3.93 -4.28
C PHE A 99 1.40 3.03 -5.21
N ALA A 100 2.03 1.96 -5.69
CA ALA A 100 1.40 0.92 -6.50
C ALA A 100 0.60 -0.01 -5.57
N ASN A 101 -0.64 0.39 -5.25
CA ASN A 101 -1.47 -0.25 -4.24
C ASN A 101 -2.63 -1.07 -4.81
N ALA A 102 -3.13 -0.76 -6.01
CA ALA A 102 -4.25 -1.47 -6.60
C ALA A 102 -4.04 -2.98 -6.60
N GLY A 103 -5.04 -3.72 -6.13
CA GLY A 103 -4.97 -5.18 -6.05
C GLY A 103 -6.30 -5.81 -5.69
N ILE A 104 -6.40 -7.10 -5.91
CA ILE A 104 -7.55 -7.94 -5.56
C ILE A 104 -7.09 -9.16 -4.76
N ALA A 105 -7.92 -9.67 -3.87
CA ALA A 105 -7.80 -11.06 -3.43
C ALA A 105 -8.22 -11.98 -4.58
N GLY A 106 -7.65 -13.15 -4.66
CA GLY A 106 -8.05 -14.13 -5.66
C GLY A 106 -8.13 -15.50 -5.01
N ASN A 107 -9.26 -16.19 -5.14
CA ASN A 107 -9.37 -17.58 -4.72
C ASN A 107 -8.98 -18.47 -5.91
N THR A 108 -7.83 -19.13 -5.78
CA THR A 108 -7.24 -19.96 -6.85
C THR A 108 -6.76 -21.31 -6.29
N PRO A 109 -7.70 -22.18 -5.81
CA PRO A 109 -7.38 -23.49 -5.29
C PRO A 109 -6.87 -24.43 -6.40
N VAL A 110 -5.89 -25.25 -6.07
CA VAL A 110 -5.41 -26.31 -6.98
C VAL A 110 -6.57 -27.28 -7.25
N GLY A 111 -6.78 -27.64 -8.52
CA GLY A 111 -7.84 -28.54 -8.97
C GLY A 111 -9.17 -27.86 -9.30
N GLY A 112 -9.38 -26.58 -8.96
CA GLY A 112 -10.63 -25.86 -9.21
C GLY A 112 -10.48 -24.49 -9.85
N THR A 113 -9.25 -24.07 -10.20
CA THR A 113 -8.98 -22.74 -10.74
C THR A 113 -9.03 -22.75 -12.27
N THR A 114 -9.82 -21.83 -12.85
CA THR A 114 -9.80 -21.58 -14.29
C THR A 114 -8.61 -20.70 -14.67
N LEU A 115 -8.13 -20.84 -15.94
CA LEU A 115 -7.06 -19.98 -16.47
C LEU A 115 -7.42 -18.49 -16.33
N ALA A 116 -8.64 -18.11 -16.69
CA ALA A 116 -9.11 -16.73 -16.63
C ALA A 116 -9.08 -16.15 -15.19
N ALA A 117 -9.47 -16.96 -14.19
CA ALA A 117 -9.39 -16.54 -12.77
C ALA A 117 -7.92 -16.35 -12.34
N PHE A 118 -7.04 -17.26 -12.72
CA PHE A 118 -5.61 -17.17 -12.44
C PHE A 118 -5.00 -15.91 -13.09
N GLU A 119 -5.21 -15.72 -14.40
CA GLU A 119 -4.70 -14.58 -15.16
C GLU A 119 -5.21 -13.23 -14.65
N THR A 120 -6.47 -13.18 -14.20
CA THR A 120 -7.04 -11.97 -13.60
C THR A 120 -6.23 -11.51 -12.37
N VAL A 121 -5.83 -12.46 -11.52
CA VAL A 121 -5.00 -12.16 -10.34
C VAL A 121 -3.61 -11.73 -10.75
N ILE A 122 -2.98 -12.42 -11.70
CA ILE A 122 -1.67 -12.04 -12.23
C ILE A 122 -1.70 -10.65 -12.84
N LYS A 123 -2.66 -10.38 -13.71
CA LYS A 123 -2.80 -9.10 -14.40
C LYS A 123 -2.96 -7.94 -13.41
N THR A 124 -3.81 -8.13 -12.39
CA THR A 124 -4.10 -7.05 -11.43
C THR A 124 -2.99 -6.85 -10.41
N ASN A 125 -2.43 -7.93 -9.85
CA ASN A 125 -1.55 -7.82 -8.69
C ASN A 125 -0.05 -7.82 -9.03
N LEU A 126 0.32 -8.18 -10.27
CA LEU A 126 1.72 -8.25 -10.70
C LEU A 126 1.96 -7.34 -11.91
N THR A 127 1.27 -7.60 -13.03
CA THR A 127 1.45 -6.83 -14.27
C THR A 127 1.15 -5.34 -14.05
N ALA A 128 0.00 -5.02 -13.44
CA ALA A 128 -0.38 -3.63 -13.18
C ALA A 128 0.61 -2.91 -12.24
N VAL A 129 1.21 -3.61 -11.28
CA VAL A 129 2.23 -3.03 -10.38
C VAL A 129 3.47 -2.64 -11.18
N PHE A 130 3.97 -3.52 -12.05
CA PHE A 130 5.12 -3.23 -12.91
C PHE A 130 4.85 -2.02 -13.80
N PHE A 131 3.73 -2.01 -14.52
CA PHE A 131 3.39 -0.92 -15.44
C PHE A 131 3.04 0.39 -14.73
N THR A 132 2.59 0.36 -13.47
CA THR A 132 2.47 1.57 -12.64
C THR A 132 3.83 2.24 -12.45
N VAL A 133 4.86 1.47 -12.11
CA VAL A 133 6.22 2.01 -11.94
C VAL A 133 6.78 2.47 -13.28
N GLN A 134 6.65 1.65 -14.33
CA GLN A 134 7.14 1.99 -15.67
C GLN A 134 6.54 3.29 -16.20
N ALA A 135 5.22 3.47 -16.08
CA ALA A 135 4.56 4.72 -16.46
C ALA A 135 5.06 5.93 -15.65
N ALA A 136 5.36 5.71 -14.37
CA ALA A 136 5.79 6.79 -13.48
C ALA A 136 7.24 7.26 -13.74
N VAL A 137 8.14 6.38 -14.21
CA VAL A 137 9.58 6.68 -14.33
C VAL A 137 9.89 7.95 -15.13
N ALA A 138 9.12 8.22 -16.20
CA ALA A 138 9.26 9.43 -17.00
C ALA A 138 8.75 10.71 -16.30
N HIS A 139 7.93 10.56 -15.29
CA HIS A 139 7.20 11.64 -14.61
C HIS A 139 7.58 11.80 -13.14
N ILE A 140 8.56 11.05 -12.64
CA ILE A 140 8.99 11.08 -11.25
C ILE A 140 10.27 11.92 -11.08
N ASN A 141 10.39 12.61 -9.95
CA ASN A 141 11.59 13.35 -9.57
C ASN A 141 12.74 12.40 -9.21
N ASP A 142 13.96 12.88 -9.28
CA ASP A 142 15.08 12.21 -8.63
C ASP A 142 14.91 12.28 -7.11
N ASN A 143 15.47 11.32 -6.39
CA ASN A 143 15.28 11.12 -4.95
C ASN A 143 13.82 10.83 -4.51
N ALA A 144 12.99 10.40 -5.43
CA ALA A 144 11.60 10.01 -5.16
C ALA A 144 11.50 8.67 -4.40
N SER A 145 10.29 8.38 -3.91
CA SER A 145 9.98 7.10 -3.24
C SER A 145 8.88 6.34 -3.98
N ILE A 146 9.17 5.10 -4.34
CA ILE A 146 8.20 4.15 -4.90
C ILE A 146 7.91 3.09 -3.85
N ILE A 147 6.63 2.91 -3.51
CA ILE A 147 6.18 1.89 -2.57
C ILE A 147 5.27 0.91 -3.32
N LEU A 148 5.52 -0.38 -3.14
CA LEU A 148 4.72 -1.44 -3.72
C LEU A 148 3.91 -2.14 -2.62
N ASN A 149 2.63 -2.46 -2.90
CA ASN A 149 1.78 -3.16 -1.96
C ASN A 149 1.95 -4.68 -2.10
N GLY A 150 2.73 -5.27 -1.20
CA GLY A 150 2.95 -6.69 -1.02
C GLY A 150 1.83 -7.39 -0.24
N SER A 151 2.18 -8.44 0.49
CA SER A 151 1.33 -9.14 1.46
C SER A 151 2.16 -10.18 2.23
N VAL A 152 1.76 -10.52 3.44
CA VAL A 152 2.30 -11.69 4.17
C VAL A 152 2.19 -13.00 3.37
N ILE A 153 1.24 -13.09 2.44
CA ILE A 153 1.05 -14.24 1.56
C ILE A 153 2.22 -14.42 0.57
N SER A 154 3.10 -13.43 0.44
CA SER A 154 4.38 -13.58 -0.28
C SER A 154 5.29 -14.65 0.34
N VAL A 155 5.09 -14.98 1.62
CA VAL A 155 5.90 -15.93 2.42
C VAL A 155 5.07 -16.97 3.17
N LEU A 156 3.76 -16.75 3.35
CA LEU A 156 2.85 -17.68 4.03
C LEU A 156 2.06 -18.53 3.01
N GLY A 157 1.96 -19.83 3.28
CA GLY A 157 1.20 -20.77 2.47
C GLY A 157 -0.26 -20.88 2.91
N ASN A 158 -1.12 -19.99 2.44
CA ASN A 158 -2.55 -20.08 2.73
C ASN A 158 -3.29 -20.86 1.62
N PRO A 159 -4.11 -21.87 1.97
CA PRO A 159 -4.89 -22.60 0.99
C PRO A 159 -5.78 -21.70 0.13
N GLY A 160 -5.87 -21.97 -1.17
CA GLY A 160 -6.69 -21.22 -2.10
C GLY A 160 -6.09 -19.91 -2.62
N TYR A 161 -4.84 -19.57 -2.29
CA TYR A 161 -4.20 -18.30 -2.69
C TYR A 161 -3.00 -18.46 -3.62
N SER A 162 -2.92 -19.54 -4.42
CA SER A 162 -1.74 -19.83 -5.23
C SER A 162 -1.33 -18.69 -6.17
N ALA A 163 -2.26 -18.16 -6.99
CA ALA A 163 -1.95 -17.04 -7.88
C ALA A 163 -1.62 -15.76 -7.09
N TYR A 164 -2.37 -15.48 -6.01
CA TYR A 164 -2.14 -14.33 -5.17
C TYR A 164 -0.74 -14.38 -4.52
N ALA A 165 -0.36 -15.53 -3.96
CA ALA A 165 0.97 -15.75 -3.37
C ALA A 165 2.08 -15.52 -4.40
N ALA A 166 1.95 -16.11 -5.59
CA ALA A 166 2.88 -15.92 -6.69
C ALA A 166 3.04 -14.44 -7.07
N THR A 167 1.92 -13.68 -7.16
CA THR A 167 1.99 -12.26 -7.49
C THR A 167 2.70 -11.46 -6.41
N LYS A 168 2.40 -11.70 -5.12
CA LYS A 168 2.99 -10.94 -4.02
C LYS A 168 4.46 -11.29 -3.79
N ALA A 169 4.86 -12.54 -4.00
CA ALA A 169 6.27 -12.92 -4.06
C ALA A 169 6.99 -12.28 -5.27
N GLY A 170 6.33 -12.22 -6.43
CA GLY A 170 6.84 -11.52 -7.61
C GLY A 170 7.03 -10.02 -7.38
N VAL A 171 6.08 -9.33 -6.75
CA VAL A 171 6.20 -7.91 -6.37
C VAL A 171 7.42 -7.68 -5.48
N ARG A 172 7.64 -8.53 -4.49
CA ARG A 172 8.83 -8.49 -3.62
C ARG A 172 10.13 -8.64 -4.40
N ALA A 173 10.16 -9.57 -5.36
CA ALA A 173 11.33 -9.78 -6.21
C ALA A 173 11.58 -8.58 -7.14
N MET A 174 10.53 -8.09 -7.83
CA MET A 174 10.61 -6.91 -8.70
C MET A 174 11.09 -5.66 -7.96
N ALA A 175 10.66 -5.45 -6.73
CA ALA A 175 11.08 -4.29 -5.94
C ALA A 175 12.60 -4.18 -5.81
N ARG A 176 13.29 -5.31 -5.62
CA ARG A 176 14.77 -5.35 -5.51
C ARG A 176 15.46 -5.00 -6.82
N VAL A 177 14.93 -5.50 -7.94
CA VAL A 177 15.44 -5.17 -9.27
C VAL A 177 15.24 -3.69 -9.58
N MET A 178 14.01 -3.19 -9.41
CA MET A 178 13.67 -1.78 -9.61
C MET A 178 14.49 -0.85 -8.69
N ALA A 179 14.73 -1.26 -7.44
CA ALA A 179 15.59 -0.53 -6.51
C ALA A 179 17.03 -0.37 -7.04
N SER A 180 17.57 -1.43 -7.66
CA SER A 180 18.89 -1.39 -8.27
C SER A 180 18.92 -0.52 -9.55
N GLU A 181 17.92 -0.67 -10.42
CA GLU A 181 17.83 0.05 -11.69
C GLU A 181 17.62 1.55 -11.50
N LEU A 182 16.87 1.95 -10.47
CA LEU A 182 16.51 3.35 -10.22
C LEU A 182 17.44 4.06 -9.22
N SER A 183 18.36 3.32 -8.59
CA SER A 183 19.34 3.88 -7.63
C SER A 183 20.24 5.00 -8.20
N PRO A 184 20.65 5.00 -9.49
CA PRO A 184 21.43 6.10 -10.04
C PRO A 184 20.71 7.46 -10.03
N ARG A 185 19.37 7.45 -9.93
CA ARG A 185 18.51 8.64 -9.76
C ARG A 185 18.18 8.94 -8.30
N GLY A 186 18.76 8.21 -7.34
CA GLY A 186 18.41 8.32 -5.92
C GLY A 186 16.99 7.83 -5.58
N ILE A 187 16.29 7.20 -6.52
CA ILE A 187 14.91 6.75 -6.31
C ILE A 187 14.92 5.49 -5.44
N ARG A 188 14.13 5.52 -4.38
CA ARG A 188 13.97 4.38 -3.47
C ARG A 188 12.75 3.54 -3.86
N VAL A 189 12.90 2.22 -3.84
CA VAL A 189 11.81 1.28 -4.10
C VAL A 189 11.72 0.28 -2.96
N ASN A 190 10.58 0.24 -2.27
CA ASN A 190 10.35 -0.63 -1.12
C ASN A 190 8.96 -1.28 -1.18
N VAL A 191 8.75 -2.29 -0.36
CA VAL A 191 7.48 -3.04 -0.25
C VAL A 191 6.91 -2.89 1.15
N VAL A 192 5.60 -2.62 1.24
CA VAL A 192 4.82 -2.85 2.46
C VAL A 192 4.05 -4.15 2.30
N SER A 193 4.10 -5.03 3.28
CA SER A 193 3.46 -6.34 3.25
C SER A 193 2.47 -6.48 4.41
N PRO A 194 1.19 -6.08 4.18
CA PRO A 194 0.16 -6.18 5.19
C PRO A 194 -0.15 -7.63 5.56
N GLY A 195 -0.40 -7.86 6.84
CA GLY A 195 -1.15 -9.02 7.33
C GLY A 195 -2.65 -8.84 7.14
N ALA A 196 -3.43 -9.62 7.89
CA ALA A 196 -4.88 -9.47 7.90
C ALA A 196 -5.27 -8.08 8.40
N THR A 197 -5.67 -7.23 7.47
CA THR A 197 -6.02 -5.81 7.69
C THR A 197 -7.48 -5.59 7.32
N ARG A 198 -8.21 -4.85 8.16
CA ARG A 198 -9.64 -4.53 7.95
C ARG A 198 -9.81 -3.63 6.71
N THR A 199 -10.26 -4.21 5.61
CA THR A 199 -10.43 -3.54 4.32
C THR A 199 -11.60 -4.16 3.54
N PRO A 200 -12.16 -3.46 2.55
CA PRO A 200 -13.19 -4.02 1.67
C PRO A 200 -12.76 -5.27 0.88
N ILE A 201 -11.50 -5.61 0.84
CA ILE A 201 -10.97 -6.81 0.14
C ILE A 201 -11.55 -8.12 0.71
N TRP A 202 -12.02 -8.10 1.97
CA TRP A 202 -12.63 -9.26 2.61
C TRP A 202 -14.03 -9.61 2.08
N GLY A 203 -14.68 -8.69 1.32
CA GLY A 203 -15.96 -8.92 0.67
C GLY A 203 -17.02 -9.49 1.64
N ALA A 204 -17.48 -10.72 1.36
CA ALA A 204 -18.49 -11.40 2.19
C ALA A 204 -18.06 -11.63 3.64
N GLY A 205 -16.75 -11.68 3.93
CA GLY A 205 -16.21 -11.84 5.29
C GLY A 205 -16.50 -10.67 6.23
N ILE A 206 -16.90 -9.52 5.69
CA ILE A 206 -17.28 -8.32 6.45
C ILE A 206 -18.64 -7.77 6.00
N ALA A 207 -19.44 -8.57 5.29
CA ALA A 207 -20.74 -8.13 4.75
C ALA A 207 -21.81 -7.96 5.82
N THR A 208 -21.69 -8.67 6.95
CA THR A 208 -22.56 -8.52 8.12
C THR A 208 -21.72 -8.39 9.38
N PRO A 209 -22.25 -7.76 10.46
CA PRO A 209 -21.55 -7.65 11.75
C PRO A 209 -21.14 -9.02 12.33
N GLU A 210 -21.97 -10.06 12.14
CA GLU A 210 -21.69 -11.42 12.60
C GLU A 210 -20.53 -12.05 11.84
N ALA A 211 -20.52 -11.92 10.49
CA ALA A 211 -19.45 -12.43 9.64
C ALA A 211 -18.12 -11.73 9.97
N GLU A 212 -18.16 -10.41 10.15
CA GLU A 212 -17.01 -9.62 10.56
C GLU A 212 -16.46 -10.07 11.91
N LYS A 213 -17.32 -10.24 12.92
CA LYS A 213 -16.93 -10.73 14.26
C LYS A 213 -16.31 -12.13 14.22
N MET A 214 -16.87 -13.02 13.39
CA MET A 214 -16.32 -14.38 13.22
C MET A 214 -14.94 -14.33 12.52
N LEU A 215 -14.80 -13.53 11.50
CA LEU A 215 -13.52 -13.32 10.81
C LEU A 215 -12.48 -12.77 11.78
N GLU A 216 -12.83 -11.71 12.53
CA GLU A 216 -11.95 -11.09 13.52
C GLU A 216 -11.51 -12.08 14.59
N LYS A 217 -12.44 -12.86 15.16
CA LYS A 217 -12.12 -13.89 16.15
C LYS A 217 -11.10 -14.90 15.60
N ARG A 218 -11.30 -15.37 14.37
CA ARG A 218 -10.40 -16.33 13.71
C ARG A 218 -9.01 -15.75 13.50
N ILE A 219 -8.94 -14.53 12.93
CA ILE A 219 -7.68 -13.86 12.64
C ILE A 219 -6.94 -13.52 13.93
N SER A 220 -7.64 -12.96 14.92
CA SER A 220 -7.06 -12.59 16.22
C SER A 220 -6.46 -13.79 16.94
N ALA A 221 -7.10 -14.95 16.84
CA ALA A 221 -6.58 -16.19 17.46
C ALA A 221 -5.23 -16.61 16.85
N SER A 222 -5.00 -16.37 15.56
CA SER A 222 -3.79 -16.76 14.83
C SER A 222 -2.76 -15.63 14.67
N THR A 223 -3.06 -14.42 15.13
CA THR A 223 -2.15 -13.28 15.08
C THR A 223 -1.49 -13.07 16.43
N PRO A 224 -0.15 -12.99 16.55
CA PRO A 224 0.54 -12.79 17.85
C PRO A 224 0.05 -11.58 18.64
N LEU A 225 -0.24 -10.45 18.03
CA LEU A 225 -0.82 -9.29 18.70
C LEU A 225 -2.32 -9.44 19.03
N GLY A 226 -2.95 -10.58 18.74
CA GLY A 226 -4.32 -10.90 19.12
C GLY A 226 -5.41 -10.02 18.49
N ARG A 227 -5.16 -9.41 17.33
CA ARG A 227 -6.13 -8.53 16.64
C ARG A 227 -5.83 -8.40 15.15
N MET A 228 -6.83 -8.03 14.37
CA MET A 228 -6.64 -7.58 13.00
C MET A 228 -5.90 -6.24 12.95
N GLY A 229 -5.18 -6.01 11.85
CA GLY A 229 -4.63 -4.70 11.53
C GLY A 229 -5.71 -3.74 11.04
N GLU A 230 -5.48 -2.44 11.23
CA GLU A 230 -6.28 -1.38 10.64
C GLU A 230 -5.53 -0.74 9.46
N VAL A 231 -6.27 -0.13 8.53
CA VAL A 231 -5.68 0.52 7.35
C VAL A 231 -4.65 1.60 7.73
N ASP A 232 -4.85 2.26 8.86
CA ASP A 232 -3.95 3.30 9.36
C ASP A 232 -2.58 2.75 9.78
N HIS A 233 -2.50 1.49 10.24
CA HIS A 233 -1.20 0.87 10.55
C HIS A 233 -0.34 0.77 9.29
N ILE A 234 -0.96 0.41 8.16
CA ILE A 234 -0.27 0.31 6.88
C ILE A 234 0.06 1.70 6.34
N ALA A 235 -0.91 2.63 6.37
CA ALA A 235 -0.74 4.00 5.89
C ALA A 235 0.44 4.71 6.58
N ARG A 236 0.63 4.51 7.89
CA ARG A 236 1.77 5.07 8.64
C ARG A 236 3.12 4.51 8.19
N THR A 237 3.18 3.23 7.84
CA THR A 237 4.40 2.63 7.29
C THR A 237 4.68 3.13 5.88
N VAL A 238 3.63 3.29 5.06
CA VAL A 238 3.76 3.89 3.72
C VAL A 238 4.23 5.34 3.85
N LEU A 239 3.72 6.11 4.79
CA LEU A 239 4.18 7.48 5.08
C LEU A 239 5.66 7.51 5.48
N PHE A 240 6.10 6.61 6.36
CA PHE A 240 7.53 6.47 6.71
C PHE A 240 8.38 6.24 5.47
N LEU A 241 8.04 5.26 4.63
CA LEU A 241 8.78 4.96 3.41
C LEU A 241 8.73 6.09 2.37
N ALA A 242 7.66 6.87 2.35
CA ALA A 242 7.48 8.02 1.46
C ALA A 242 8.29 9.24 1.89
N SER A 243 8.60 9.36 3.17
CA SER A 243 9.28 10.52 3.75
C SER A 243 10.80 10.38 3.77
N ASP A 244 11.48 11.45 4.14
CA ASP A 244 12.93 11.50 4.31
C ASP A 244 13.40 10.68 5.53
N ASP A 245 12.49 10.30 6.46
CA ASP A 245 12.79 9.39 7.56
C ASP A 245 13.31 8.02 7.07
N ALA A 246 12.96 7.64 5.83
CA ALA A 246 13.41 6.40 5.18
C ALA A 246 14.50 6.64 4.13
N ALA A 247 15.27 7.73 4.21
CA ALA A 247 16.25 8.12 3.19
C ALA A 247 17.29 7.03 2.89
N HIS A 248 17.56 6.13 3.83
CA HIS A 248 18.52 5.02 3.65
C HIS A 248 17.85 3.63 3.62
N VAL A 249 16.52 3.57 3.38
CA VAL A 249 15.76 2.31 3.24
C VAL A 249 15.55 2.03 1.76
N GLN A 250 16.18 0.97 1.23
CA GLN A 250 16.18 0.62 -0.19
C GLN A 250 16.02 -0.88 -0.41
N GLY A 251 15.10 -1.29 -1.29
CA GLY A 251 14.87 -2.69 -1.67
C GLY A 251 14.30 -3.57 -0.56
N GLN A 252 13.72 -2.97 0.49
CA GLN A 252 13.24 -3.68 1.67
C GLN A 252 11.76 -4.04 1.57
N GLU A 253 11.40 -5.14 2.25
CA GLU A 253 10.01 -5.52 2.51
C GLU A 253 9.73 -5.36 4.01
N ILE A 254 8.73 -4.54 4.35
CA ILE A 254 8.30 -4.33 5.74
C ILE A 254 6.96 -5.04 5.94
N PHE A 255 6.94 -6.00 6.86
CA PHE A 255 5.72 -6.69 7.27
C PHE A 255 4.99 -5.89 8.35
N ILE A 256 3.69 -5.66 8.13
CA ILE A 256 2.80 -5.00 9.08
C ILE A 256 1.67 -5.99 9.37
N ASP A 257 1.92 -6.98 10.21
CA ASP A 257 1.14 -8.21 10.29
C ASP A 257 0.87 -8.69 11.73
N GLY A 258 1.19 -7.88 12.71
CA GLY A 258 1.02 -8.25 14.12
C GLY A 258 1.87 -9.45 14.57
N GLY A 259 2.96 -9.74 13.84
CA GLY A 259 3.89 -10.83 14.15
C GLY A 259 3.59 -12.16 13.46
N SER A 260 2.59 -12.20 12.55
CA SER A 260 2.15 -13.45 11.92
C SER A 260 3.25 -14.16 11.13
N THR A 261 4.19 -13.42 10.54
CA THR A 261 5.34 -13.99 9.82
C THR A 261 6.57 -14.23 10.68
N ALA A 262 6.84 -13.34 11.64
CA ALA A 262 8.09 -13.33 12.39
C ALA A 262 8.04 -14.14 13.70
N SER A 263 6.86 -14.20 14.33
CA SER A 263 6.69 -14.84 15.64
C SER A 263 5.34 -15.58 15.79
N PRO A 264 5.01 -16.50 14.85
CA PRO A 264 3.69 -17.15 14.81
C PRO A 264 3.36 -17.93 16.09
N ALA A 265 4.35 -18.51 16.75
CA ALA A 265 4.17 -19.22 18.02
C ALA A 265 3.69 -18.32 19.17
N GLY A 266 3.77 -17.01 19.01
CA GLY A 266 3.21 -16.05 19.95
C GLY A 266 1.71 -15.81 19.80
N ALA A 267 1.02 -16.48 18.87
CA ALA A 267 -0.43 -16.30 18.67
C ALA A 267 -1.24 -16.89 19.85
N PRO A 268 -2.42 -16.30 20.18
CA PRO A 268 -3.27 -16.77 21.28
C PRO A 268 -3.61 -18.26 21.23
N ILE A 269 -3.78 -18.84 20.04
CA ILE A 269 -4.09 -20.26 19.89
C ILE A 269 -2.98 -21.20 20.42
N TYR A 270 -1.76 -20.70 20.63
CA TYR A 270 -0.61 -21.44 21.17
C TYR A 270 -0.29 -21.08 22.62
N ARG A 271 -1.05 -20.17 23.22
CA ARG A 271 -0.83 -19.70 24.59
C ARG A 271 -1.79 -20.40 25.55
N GLY A 272 -1.95 -21.63 25.54
CA GLY A 272 -2.76 -22.47 26.45
C GLY A 272 -3.53 -21.81 27.58
#